data_9150574f4d6c5007b7db6384a8359df6
#
_entry.id   9150574f4d6c5007b7db6384a8359df6
#
_cell.length_a   1.000
_cell.length_b   1.000
_cell.length_c   1.000
_cell.angle_alpha   90.00
_cell.angle_beta   90.00
_cell.angle_gamma   90.00
#
_symmetry.space_group_name_H-M   'P 1'
#
loop_
_entity.id
_entity.type
_entity.pdbx_description
1 polymer ?
#
loop_
_entity_poly.entity_id
_entity_poly.type
_entity_poly.pdbx_seq_one_letter_code
_entity_poly.pdbx_strand_id
1 'polypeptide(L)'
;KKDRKDFENKWDDINVFIQYGILTDEKFNDKAKAFSLLKNSKNEYYTVEEYKEKVKVAQTDKNDKLVFLYTHDKEEHHSLIEAAHGKGYDVVVMDGPLSSHYISKAEQDLGVSFARLDADTIDKIIAKDENIPSKLSKEQEDLLKPIFEDIVEKEKYTVQIESLSESE
;
A
#
# COMPACT_ATOMS: atom_id res chain seq x y z
N LYS A 1 -25.81 -15.76 3.23
CA LYS A 1 -24.91 -15.44 2.09
C LYS A 1 -25.75 -15.51 0.79
N LYS A 2 -26.60 -14.56 0.56
CA LYS A 2 -27.40 -14.58 -0.66
C LYS A 2 -26.51 -14.15 -1.75
N ASP A 3 -26.08 -13.67 -2.43
CA ASP A 3 -25.35 -13.47 -3.66
C ASP A 3 -24.11 -12.58 -3.42
N ARG A 4 -22.92 -13.20 -3.38
CA ARG A 4 -21.66 -12.48 -3.22
C ARG A 4 -21.46 -11.49 -4.36
N LYS A 5 -21.76 -11.92 -5.58
CA LYS A 5 -21.57 -11.11 -6.78
C LYS A 5 -22.50 -9.88 -6.80
N ASP A 6 -23.75 -10.04 -6.38
CA ASP A 6 -24.68 -8.92 -6.23
C ASP A 6 -24.20 -7.91 -5.17
N PHE A 7 -23.58 -8.39 -4.09
CA PHE A 7 -23.00 -7.53 -3.07
C PHE A 7 -21.77 -6.77 -3.57
N GLU A 8 -20.87 -7.44 -4.29
CA GLU A 8 -19.72 -6.81 -4.94
C GLU A 8 -20.13 -5.73 -5.94
N ASN A 9 -21.13 -5.99 -6.77
CA ASN A 9 -21.65 -5.02 -7.74
C ASN A 9 -22.24 -3.76 -7.10
N LYS A 10 -22.68 -3.83 -5.85
CA LYS A 10 -23.25 -2.71 -5.10
C LYS A 10 -22.22 -2.05 -4.17
N TRP A 11 -21.05 -2.66 -4.04
CA TRP A 11 -20.08 -2.23 -3.03
C TRP A 11 -19.63 -0.79 -3.22
N ASP A 12 -19.35 -0.38 -4.44
CA ASP A 12 -18.90 0.97 -4.74
C ASP A 12 -19.92 2.05 -4.35
N ASP A 13 -21.22 1.72 -4.42
CA ASP A 13 -22.31 2.62 -4.04
C ASP A 13 -22.56 2.70 -2.53
N ILE A 14 -22.22 1.64 -1.79
CA ILE A 14 -22.56 1.53 -0.35
C ILE A 14 -21.36 1.63 0.57
N ASN A 15 -20.12 1.49 0.06
CA ASN A 15 -18.91 1.40 0.91
C ASN A 15 -18.75 2.60 1.85
N VAL A 16 -19.07 3.81 1.40
CA VAL A 16 -18.96 5.03 2.22
C VAL A 16 -19.86 4.95 3.46
N PHE A 17 -21.05 4.38 3.35
CA PHE A 17 -21.97 4.21 4.48
C PHE A 17 -21.48 3.12 5.43
N ILE A 18 -20.91 2.06 4.88
CA ILE A 18 -20.29 1.00 5.69
C ILE A 18 -19.08 1.56 6.45
N GLN A 19 -18.20 2.31 5.79
CA GLN A 19 -17.06 2.98 6.44
C GLN A 19 -17.53 3.96 7.53
N TYR A 20 -18.58 4.74 7.26
CA TYR A 20 -19.15 5.63 8.27
C TYR A 20 -19.65 4.86 9.50
N GLY A 21 -20.37 3.75 9.29
CA GLY A 21 -20.82 2.89 10.38
C GLY A 21 -19.66 2.29 11.19
N ILE A 22 -18.59 1.84 10.52
CA ILE A 22 -17.36 1.34 11.16
C ILE A 22 -16.71 2.40 12.04
N LEU A 23 -16.71 3.65 11.59
CA LEU A 23 -16.07 4.76 12.31
C LEU A 23 -16.90 5.27 13.48
N THR A 24 -18.20 5.10 13.46
CA THR A 24 -19.13 5.74 14.42
C THR A 24 -19.79 4.77 15.40
N ASP A 25 -19.85 3.48 15.10
CA ASP A 25 -20.50 2.45 15.92
C ASP A 25 -19.62 1.21 16.07
N GLU A 26 -19.10 0.98 17.27
CA GLU A 26 -18.20 -0.14 17.56
C GLU A 26 -18.90 -1.50 17.38
N LYS A 27 -20.17 -1.61 17.73
CA LYS A 27 -20.93 -2.86 17.53
C LYS A 27 -21.18 -3.15 16.06
N PHE A 28 -21.35 -2.11 15.25
CA PHE A 28 -21.41 -2.25 13.80
C PHE A 28 -20.05 -2.65 13.25
N ASN A 29 -18.97 -2.00 13.70
CA ASN A 29 -17.60 -2.30 13.30
C ASN A 29 -17.27 -3.80 13.51
N ASP A 30 -17.57 -4.36 14.69
CA ASP A 30 -17.33 -5.77 14.98
C ASP A 30 -18.03 -6.72 14.01
N LYS A 31 -19.22 -6.35 13.56
CA LYS A 31 -19.97 -7.13 12.55
C LYS A 31 -19.45 -6.89 11.14
N ALA A 32 -19.09 -5.65 10.83
CA ALA A 32 -18.65 -5.23 9.49
C ALA A 32 -17.33 -5.89 9.08
N LYS A 33 -16.43 -6.17 10.01
CA LYS A 33 -15.17 -6.91 9.78
C LYS A 33 -15.38 -8.22 9.00
N ALA A 34 -16.51 -8.89 9.19
CA ALA A 34 -16.81 -10.17 8.56
C ALA A 34 -17.30 -10.06 7.11
N PHE A 35 -17.73 -8.87 6.64
CA PHE A 35 -18.33 -8.72 5.32
C PHE A 35 -17.82 -7.51 4.52
N SER A 36 -17.15 -6.56 5.15
CA SER A 36 -16.58 -5.40 4.45
C SER A 36 -15.59 -5.85 3.38
N LEU A 37 -15.65 -5.19 2.24
CA LEU A 37 -14.80 -5.52 1.11
C LEU A 37 -13.71 -4.47 0.90
N LEU A 38 -12.57 -4.95 0.43
CA LEU A 38 -11.51 -4.16 -0.17
C LEU A 38 -11.56 -4.38 -1.67
N LYS A 39 -11.50 -3.30 -2.44
CA LYS A 39 -11.41 -3.35 -3.90
C LYS A 39 -9.96 -3.11 -4.29
N ASN A 40 -9.38 -4.00 -5.09
CA ASN A 40 -8.02 -3.82 -5.57
C ASN A 40 -7.96 -3.06 -6.91
N SER A 41 -6.76 -2.74 -7.36
CA SER A 41 -6.51 -2.04 -8.62
C SER A 41 -6.98 -2.81 -9.86
N LYS A 42 -7.20 -4.13 -9.76
CA LYS A 42 -7.76 -4.99 -10.81
C LYS A 42 -9.28 -5.07 -10.79
N ASN A 43 -9.96 -4.27 -9.93
CA ASN A 43 -11.41 -4.27 -9.69
C ASN A 43 -11.93 -5.61 -9.14
N GLU A 44 -11.10 -6.33 -8.40
CA GLU A 44 -11.50 -7.52 -7.66
C GLU A 44 -11.84 -7.14 -6.22
N TYR A 45 -12.79 -7.86 -5.62
CA TYR A 45 -13.29 -7.59 -4.28
C TYR A 45 -12.96 -8.73 -3.33
N TYR A 46 -12.42 -8.38 -2.17
CA TYR A 46 -12.02 -9.32 -1.13
C TYR A 46 -12.55 -8.87 0.22
N THR A 47 -12.98 -9.80 1.06
CA THR A 47 -13.07 -9.48 2.48
C THR A 47 -11.67 -9.20 3.03
N VAL A 48 -11.57 -8.56 4.18
CA VAL A 48 -10.27 -8.29 4.81
C VAL A 48 -9.46 -9.57 5.00
N GLU A 49 -10.09 -10.64 5.45
CA GLU A 49 -9.40 -11.91 5.67
C GLU A 49 -8.96 -12.58 4.36
N GLU A 50 -9.80 -12.55 3.32
CA GLU A 50 -9.41 -13.03 1.99
C GLU A 50 -8.21 -12.23 1.45
N TYR A 51 -8.20 -10.91 1.66
CA TYR A 51 -7.12 -10.05 1.20
C TYR A 51 -5.82 -10.30 1.98
N LYS A 52 -5.89 -10.46 3.30
CA LYS A 52 -4.74 -10.86 4.12
C LYS A 52 -4.06 -12.12 3.58
N GLU A 53 -4.83 -13.17 3.35
CA GLU A 53 -4.29 -14.42 2.81
C GLU A 53 -3.69 -14.26 1.41
N LYS A 54 -4.32 -13.44 0.56
CA LYS A 54 -3.83 -13.15 -0.79
C LYS A 54 -2.45 -12.52 -0.79
N VAL A 55 -2.23 -11.50 0.05
CA VAL A 55 -1.01 -10.69 0.01
C VAL A 55 0.07 -11.13 0.99
N LYS A 56 -0.24 -12.05 1.90
CA LYS A 56 0.62 -12.47 3.01
C LYS A 56 2.05 -12.82 2.59
N VAL A 57 2.21 -13.59 1.52
CA VAL A 57 3.53 -14.06 1.08
C VAL A 57 4.37 -12.92 0.53
N ALA A 58 3.76 -12.03 -0.25
CA ALA A 58 4.47 -10.97 -0.93
C ALA A 58 4.63 -9.70 -0.08
N GLN A 59 3.66 -9.39 0.78
CA GLN A 59 3.53 -8.09 1.45
C GLN A 59 3.67 -8.17 2.98
N THR A 60 4.39 -9.16 3.49
CA THR A 60 4.83 -9.17 4.89
C THR A 60 6.21 -8.51 4.98
N ASP A 61 6.36 -7.55 5.89
CA ASP A 61 7.61 -6.83 6.10
C ASP A 61 8.60 -7.65 6.96
N LYS A 62 9.82 -7.14 7.16
CA LYS A 62 10.87 -7.75 7.97
C LYS A 62 10.53 -7.90 9.47
N ASN A 63 9.46 -7.27 9.93
CA ASN A 63 8.97 -7.36 11.31
C ASN A 63 7.74 -8.28 11.42
N ASP A 64 7.51 -9.12 10.41
CA ASP A 64 6.33 -9.99 10.29
C ASP A 64 5.00 -9.23 10.25
N LYS A 65 5.01 -7.95 9.90
CA LYS A 65 3.80 -7.14 9.78
C LYS A 65 3.29 -7.14 8.35
N LEU A 66 2.01 -7.43 8.19
CA LEU A 66 1.36 -7.41 6.88
C LEU A 66 1.10 -5.98 6.41
N VAL A 67 1.52 -5.66 5.20
CA VAL A 67 1.40 -4.32 4.62
C VAL A 67 0.40 -4.34 3.48
N PHE A 68 -0.66 -3.54 3.61
CA PHE A 68 -1.62 -3.28 2.53
C PHE A 68 -1.17 -2.04 1.76
N LEU A 69 -0.72 -2.25 0.53
CA LEU A 69 -0.43 -1.13 -0.36
C LEU A 69 -1.74 -0.53 -0.85
N TYR A 70 -1.83 0.80 -0.88
CA TYR A 70 -3.02 1.47 -1.37
C TYR A 70 -2.73 2.68 -2.24
N THR A 71 -3.68 2.99 -3.11
CA THR A 71 -3.72 4.23 -3.89
C THR A 71 -5.04 4.95 -3.69
N HIS A 72 -5.03 6.27 -3.75
CA HIS A 72 -6.24 7.10 -3.76
C HIS A 72 -6.66 7.51 -5.18
N ASP A 73 -5.74 7.42 -6.15
CA ASP A 73 -6.00 7.67 -7.55
C ASP A 73 -5.33 6.60 -8.41
N LYS A 74 -6.15 5.81 -9.08
CA LYS A 74 -5.69 4.69 -9.90
C LYS A 74 -5.10 5.13 -11.23
N GLU A 75 -5.60 6.25 -11.77
CA GLU A 75 -5.13 6.79 -13.04
C GLU A 75 -3.81 7.53 -12.87
N GLU A 76 -3.72 8.38 -11.86
CA GLU A 76 -2.49 9.10 -11.52
C GLU A 76 -1.34 8.15 -11.18
N HIS A 77 -1.62 7.08 -10.43
CA HIS A 77 -0.61 6.13 -9.97
C HIS A 77 -0.47 4.88 -10.84
N HIS A 78 -0.90 4.92 -12.10
CA HIS A 78 -0.89 3.74 -12.99
C HIS A 78 0.48 3.09 -13.09
N SER A 79 1.55 3.85 -13.32
CA SER A 79 2.91 3.33 -13.43
C SER A 79 3.42 2.68 -12.13
N LEU A 80 3.09 3.27 -10.98
CA LEU A 80 3.42 2.71 -9.67
C LEU A 80 2.66 1.41 -9.40
N ILE A 81 1.40 1.33 -9.83
CA ILE A 81 0.59 0.11 -9.73
C ILE A 81 1.19 -1.01 -10.56
N GLU A 82 1.62 -0.72 -11.79
CA GLU A 82 2.27 -1.70 -12.66
C GLU A 82 3.62 -2.18 -12.08
N ALA A 83 4.43 -1.26 -11.54
CA ALA A 83 5.66 -1.62 -10.85
C ALA A 83 5.40 -2.51 -9.63
N ALA A 84 4.35 -2.21 -8.83
CA ALA A 84 3.94 -3.04 -7.70
C ALA A 84 3.51 -4.45 -8.16
N HIS A 85 2.71 -4.54 -9.22
CA HIS A 85 2.31 -5.83 -9.80
C HIS A 85 3.51 -6.62 -10.33
N GLY A 86 4.50 -5.96 -10.94
CA GLY A 86 5.74 -6.58 -11.40
C GLY A 86 6.52 -7.26 -10.28
N LYS A 87 6.40 -6.77 -9.05
CA LYS A 87 6.97 -7.37 -7.83
C LYS A 87 6.05 -8.38 -7.15
N GLY A 88 4.90 -8.68 -7.74
CA GLY A 88 3.91 -9.59 -7.16
C GLY A 88 3.10 -8.97 -6.01
N TYR A 89 3.14 -7.65 -5.85
CA TYR A 89 2.32 -6.94 -4.87
C TYR A 89 0.91 -6.70 -5.42
N ASP A 90 -0.05 -6.56 -4.52
CA ASP A 90 -1.42 -6.14 -4.83
C ASP A 90 -1.70 -4.78 -4.18
N VAL A 91 -2.54 -3.96 -4.81
CA VAL A 91 -2.81 -2.59 -4.40
C VAL A 91 -4.31 -2.37 -4.21
N VAL A 92 -4.70 -1.89 -3.05
CA VAL A 92 -6.09 -1.54 -2.73
C VAL A 92 -6.39 -0.11 -3.20
N VAL A 93 -7.59 0.10 -3.72
CA VAL A 93 -8.09 1.44 -4.08
C VAL A 93 -8.84 2.03 -2.90
N MET A 94 -8.39 3.20 -2.44
CA MET A 94 -8.91 3.93 -1.28
C MET A 94 -9.21 5.38 -1.69
N ASP A 95 -10.15 5.56 -2.61
CA ASP A 95 -10.52 6.84 -3.24
C ASP A 95 -11.71 7.54 -2.59
N GLY A 96 -12.30 6.93 -1.56
CA GLY A 96 -13.47 7.47 -0.88
C GLY A 96 -13.13 8.60 0.12
N PRO A 97 -14.12 9.46 0.44
CA PRO A 97 -13.93 10.62 1.33
C PRO A 97 -13.59 10.24 2.79
N LEU A 98 -13.88 9.03 3.20
CA LEU A 98 -13.60 8.52 4.55
C LEU A 98 -12.34 7.63 4.61
N SER A 99 -11.66 7.42 3.48
CA SER A 99 -10.55 6.46 3.37
C SER A 99 -9.44 6.68 4.40
N SER A 100 -9.00 7.91 4.64
CA SER A 100 -7.94 8.19 5.62
C SER A 100 -8.34 7.81 7.04
N HIS A 101 -9.57 8.11 7.43
CA HIS A 101 -10.09 7.75 8.76
C HIS A 101 -10.30 6.23 8.88
N TYR A 102 -10.81 5.60 7.82
CA TYR A 102 -10.99 4.16 7.76
C TYR A 102 -9.64 3.43 7.87
N ILE A 103 -8.61 3.87 7.14
CA ILE A 103 -7.26 3.31 7.21
C ILE A 103 -6.74 3.33 8.64
N SER A 104 -6.79 4.50 9.31
CA SER A 104 -6.31 4.64 10.70
C SER A 104 -7.03 3.70 11.67
N LYS A 105 -8.35 3.54 11.51
CA LYS A 105 -9.15 2.61 12.31
C LYS A 105 -8.82 1.14 11.98
N ALA A 106 -8.68 0.84 10.69
CA ALA A 106 -8.39 -0.51 10.22
C ALA A 106 -7.01 -1.00 10.66
N GLU A 107 -5.99 -0.15 10.66
CA GLU A 107 -4.65 -0.49 11.18
C GLU A 107 -4.70 -0.94 12.64
N GLN A 108 -5.45 -0.22 13.47
CA GLN A 108 -5.62 -0.55 14.88
C GLN A 108 -6.38 -1.85 15.09
N ASP A 109 -7.47 -2.03 14.34
CA ASP A 109 -8.40 -3.14 14.53
C ASP A 109 -7.93 -4.47 13.92
N LEU A 110 -7.17 -4.40 12.83
CA LEU A 110 -6.78 -5.56 12.02
C LEU A 110 -5.32 -5.99 12.21
N GLY A 111 -4.51 -5.16 12.88
CA GLY A 111 -3.10 -5.43 13.12
C GLY A 111 -2.25 -5.43 11.84
N VAL A 112 -2.69 -4.72 10.80
CA VAL A 112 -1.96 -4.54 9.54
C VAL A 112 -1.38 -3.12 9.45
N SER A 113 -0.52 -2.86 8.49
CA SER A 113 -0.13 -1.50 8.10
C SER A 113 -0.71 -1.18 6.73
N PHE A 114 -1.05 0.08 6.52
CA PHE A 114 -1.35 0.61 5.20
C PHE A 114 -0.19 1.50 4.74
N ALA A 115 0.32 1.25 3.55
CA ALA A 115 1.35 2.09 2.93
C ALA A 115 0.82 2.66 1.61
N ARG A 116 0.90 3.99 1.50
CA ARG A 116 0.50 4.67 0.26
C ARG A 116 1.53 4.40 -0.82
N LEU A 117 1.09 4.06 -2.01
CA LEU A 117 1.94 3.56 -3.09
C LEU A 117 3.01 4.57 -3.56
N ASP A 118 2.75 5.88 -3.39
CA ASP A 118 3.66 6.97 -3.71
C ASP A 118 4.50 7.46 -2.52
N ALA A 119 4.43 6.77 -1.37
CA ALA A 119 5.16 7.18 -0.17
C ALA A 119 6.67 6.91 -0.24
N ASP A 120 7.09 5.93 -1.03
CA ASP A 120 8.48 5.56 -1.24
C ASP A 120 8.65 4.80 -2.57
N THR A 121 9.89 4.49 -2.95
CA THR A 121 10.15 3.62 -4.09
C THR A 121 9.57 2.24 -3.85
N ILE A 122 9.18 1.56 -4.92
CA ILE A 122 8.53 0.25 -4.83
C ILE A 122 9.40 -0.80 -4.14
N ASP A 123 10.72 -0.64 -4.19
CA ASP A 123 11.69 -1.53 -3.54
C ASP A 123 11.70 -1.39 -2.02
N LYS A 124 11.33 -0.23 -1.50
CA LYS A 124 11.39 0.11 -0.08
C LYS A 124 10.04 0.18 0.61
N ILE A 125 8.97 0.31 -0.17
CA ILE A 125 7.62 0.53 0.37
C ILE A 125 7.19 -0.59 1.32
N ILE A 126 7.70 -1.81 1.09
CA ILE A 126 7.62 -2.92 2.04
C ILE A 126 9.04 -3.23 2.51
N ALA A 127 9.34 -2.88 3.76
CA ALA A 127 10.65 -3.12 4.34
C ALA A 127 10.94 -4.62 4.42
N LYS A 128 11.79 -5.13 3.52
CA LYS A 128 12.30 -6.50 3.52
C LYS A 128 13.79 -6.50 3.87
N ASP A 129 14.30 -7.62 4.35
CA ASP A 129 15.74 -7.77 4.65
C ASP A 129 16.60 -7.97 3.38
N GLU A 130 16.06 -7.68 2.21
CA GLU A 130 16.81 -7.76 0.96
C GLU A 130 17.78 -6.58 0.85
N ASN A 131 19.01 -6.82 1.28
CA ASN A 131 20.11 -5.90 1.03
C ASN A 131 20.55 -6.12 -0.42
N ILE A 132 20.04 -5.34 -1.35
CA ILE A 132 20.55 -5.33 -2.72
C ILE A 132 21.88 -4.60 -2.70
N PRO A 133 23.03 -5.31 -2.88
CA PRO A 133 24.33 -4.66 -2.82
C PRO A 133 24.45 -3.63 -3.94
N SER A 134 24.93 -2.44 -3.59
CA SER A 134 25.23 -1.40 -4.58
C SER A 134 26.22 -1.93 -5.63
N LYS A 135 25.93 -1.67 -6.91
CA LYS A 135 26.87 -1.94 -8.02
C LYS A 135 28.02 -0.92 -8.06
N LEU A 136 27.88 0.18 -7.32
CA LEU A 136 28.94 1.19 -7.18
C LEU A 136 29.88 0.80 -6.06
N SER A 137 31.18 1.02 -6.25
CA SER A 137 32.12 0.96 -5.15
C SER A 137 31.91 2.15 -4.20
N LYS A 138 32.31 1.98 -2.95
CA LYS A 138 32.22 3.05 -1.95
C LYS A 138 32.91 4.34 -2.40
N GLU A 139 34.02 4.22 -3.12
CA GLU A 139 34.75 5.34 -3.70
C GLU A 139 33.94 6.06 -4.79
N GLN A 140 33.15 5.32 -5.57
CA GLN A 140 32.24 5.88 -6.59
C GLN A 140 31.04 6.58 -5.95
N GLU A 141 30.49 6.03 -4.88
CA GLU A 141 29.39 6.65 -4.11
C GLU A 141 29.86 7.96 -3.47
N ASP A 142 31.07 7.98 -2.87
CA ASP A 142 31.66 9.15 -2.25
C ASP A 142 32.00 10.26 -3.25
N LEU A 143 32.23 9.93 -4.52
CA LEU A 143 32.44 10.90 -5.59
C LEU A 143 31.12 11.43 -6.15
N LEU A 144 30.08 10.61 -6.27
CA LEU A 144 28.80 10.99 -6.86
C LEU A 144 27.96 11.84 -5.91
N LYS A 145 27.93 11.48 -4.62
CA LYS A 145 27.04 12.13 -3.65
C LYS A 145 27.23 13.66 -3.59
N PRO A 146 28.45 14.22 -3.50
CA PRO A 146 28.65 15.68 -3.46
C PRO A 146 28.16 16.39 -4.72
N ILE A 147 28.24 15.73 -5.90
CA ILE A 147 27.81 16.32 -7.17
C ILE A 147 26.30 16.57 -7.16
N PHE A 148 25.53 15.61 -6.66
CA PHE A 148 24.08 15.75 -6.53
C PHE A 148 23.69 16.69 -5.38
N GLU A 149 24.42 16.69 -4.27
CA GLU A 149 24.20 17.60 -3.14
C GLU A 149 24.42 19.08 -3.51
N ASP A 150 25.26 19.37 -4.52
CA ASP A 150 25.48 20.75 -5.00
C ASP A 150 24.39 21.24 -5.97
N ILE A 151 23.60 20.33 -6.53
CA ILE A 151 22.52 20.64 -7.47
C ILE A 151 21.18 20.86 -6.75
N VAL A 152 20.97 20.22 -5.60
CA VAL A 152 19.71 20.28 -4.86
C VAL A 152 19.75 21.31 -3.74
N GLU A 153 18.59 21.88 -3.40
CA GLU A 153 18.44 22.75 -2.22
C GLU A 153 18.61 21.93 -0.93
N LYS A 154 19.77 22.00 -0.30
CA LYS A 154 20.15 21.22 0.90
C LYS A 154 19.19 21.37 2.08
N GLU A 155 18.42 22.47 2.14
CA GLU A 155 17.42 22.70 3.18
C GLU A 155 16.12 21.90 2.95
N LYS A 156 15.88 21.43 1.73
CA LYS A 156 14.64 20.73 1.35
C LYS A 156 14.86 19.26 1.00
N TYR A 157 16.05 18.91 0.55
CA TYR A 157 16.33 17.57 0.00
C TYR A 157 17.57 16.95 0.65
N THR A 158 17.50 15.65 0.85
CA THR A 158 18.66 14.83 1.27
C THR A 158 19.00 13.87 0.14
N VAL A 159 20.27 13.89 -0.31
CA VAL A 159 20.77 12.97 -1.34
C VAL A 159 21.18 11.65 -0.70
N GLN A 160 20.60 10.55 -1.15
CA GLN A 160 21.00 9.19 -0.79
C GLN A 160 21.31 8.40 -2.05
N ILE A 161 22.36 7.58 -2.01
CA ILE A 161 22.72 6.65 -3.10
C ILE A 161 22.29 5.28 -2.65
N GLU A 162 21.46 4.64 -3.44
CA GLU A 162 20.87 3.35 -3.11
C GLU A 162 20.76 2.47 -4.35
N SER A 163 20.82 1.18 -4.13
CA SER A 163 20.57 0.20 -5.19
C SER A 163 19.09 0.00 -5.39
N LEU A 164 18.63 0.20 -6.61
CA LEU A 164 17.28 -0.15 -7.06
C LEU A 164 17.33 -1.47 -7.83
N SER A 165 16.23 -2.22 -7.82
CA SER A 165 16.12 -3.43 -8.65
C SER A 165 16.04 -3.07 -10.13
N GLU A 166 16.57 -3.91 -11.01
CA GLU A 166 16.65 -3.67 -12.47
C GLU A 166 15.29 -3.70 -13.20
N SER A 167 14.18 -3.54 -12.51
CA SER A 167 12.83 -3.64 -13.06
C SER A 167 12.20 -2.26 -13.32
N GLU A 168 12.97 -1.31 -13.80
CA GLU A 168 12.43 -0.07 -14.39
C GLU A 168 12.71 -0.01 -15.88
#